data_090370194223dbca61becde544daec6c
#
_entry.id   090370194223dbca61becde544daec6c
#
_cell.length_a   1.000
_cell.length_b   1.000
_cell.length_c   1.000
_cell.angle_alpha   90.00
_cell.angle_beta   90.00
_cell.angle_gamma   90.00
#
_symmetry.space_group_name_H-M   'P 1'
#
loop_
_entity.id
_entity.type
_entity.pdbx_description
1 polymer ?
#
loop_
_entity_poly.entity_id
_entity_poly.type
_entity_poly.pdbx_seq_one_letter_code
_entity_poly.pdbx_strand_id
1 'polypeptide(L)'
;MQAVTVASAVETCKKLETKLTEFARKHRKEIQNDPAFRNKFLEMCGPLGVDPLASEKGFWGSVLGMGDFYYELSVKAAEVCMASRTRNGGIISVAEVRSILLKRGTKFSFSSGGGPGDKRRGSSYSEADIVTAIGKLSKLGSGFRTVKLGERTMIVSVPTELDEDHMEIMEIAQDARGELSSSPAGTVAMEDVRRSKGWTEERAQRALDLLL
;
A
#
# COMPACT_ATOMS: atom_id res chain seq x y z
N MET A 1 -9.94 32.93 -27.94
CA MET A 1 -8.66 32.20 -27.86
C MET A 1 -8.66 31.04 -26.85
N GLN A 2 -9.27 31.18 -25.66
CA GLN A 2 -9.26 30.11 -24.63
C GLN A 2 -9.98 28.80 -25.04
N ALA A 3 -11.09 28.86 -25.78
CA ALA A 3 -11.84 27.68 -26.19
C ALA A 3 -11.07 26.74 -27.15
N VAL A 4 -10.25 27.31 -28.02
CA VAL A 4 -9.42 26.54 -28.97
C VAL A 4 -8.31 25.80 -28.24
N THR A 5 -7.73 26.39 -27.19
CA THR A 5 -6.68 25.79 -26.37
C THR A 5 -7.20 24.61 -25.57
N VAL A 6 -8.42 24.70 -25.01
CA VAL A 6 -9.05 23.61 -24.25
C VAL A 6 -9.40 22.43 -25.17
N ALA A 7 -9.94 22.69 -26.37
CA ALA A 7 -10.26 21.63 -27.34
C ALA A 7 -9.00 20.87 -27.79
N SER A 8 -7.91 21.59 -28.05
CA SER A 8 -6.60 20.98 -28.40
C SER A 8 -6.03 20.14 -27.24
N ALA A 9 -6.17 20.61 -26.00
CA ALA A 9 -5.71 19.87 -24.83
C ALA A 9 -6.52 18.57 -24.67
N VAL A 10 -7.84 18.60 -24.81
CA VAL A 10 -8.71 17.42 -24.72
C VAL A 10 -8.37 16.40 -25.82
N GLU A 11 -8.10 16.85 -27.05
CA GLU A 11 -7.70 15.97 -28.15
C GLU A 11 -6.35 15.31 -27.85
N THR A 12 -5.40 16.04 -27.29
CA THR A 12 -4.09 15.51 -26.89
C THR A 12 -4.24 14.45 -25.79
N CYS A 13 -5.07 14.69 -24.77
CA CYS A 13 -5.36 13.71 -23.73
C CYS A 13 -5.96 12.41 -24.30
N LYS A 14 -6.91 12.51 -25.22
CA LYS A 14 -7.49 11.33 -25.89
C LYS A 14 -6.47 10.55 -26.71
N LYS A 15 -5.57 11.23 -27.41
CA LYS A 15 -4.46 10.58 -28.13
C LYS A 15 -3.52 9.85 -27.19
N LEU A 16 -3.18 10.46 -26.04
CA LEU A 16 -2.36 9.83 -25.01
C LEU A 16 -3.05 8.60 -24.40
N GLU A 17 -4.33 8.69 -24.07
CA GLU A 17 -5.11 7.55 -23.57
C GLU A 17 -5.13 6.38 -24.58
N THR A 18 -5.30 6.67 -25.86
CA THR A 18 -5.25 5.65 -26.92
C THR A 18 -3.88 4.99 -26.99
N LYS A 19 -2.80 5.77 -26.95
CA LYS A 19 -1.42 5.25 -26.97
C LYS A 19 -1.09 4.43 -25.73
N LEU A 20 -1.55 4.86 -24.57
CA LEU A 20 -1.39 4.14 -23.32
C LEU A 20 -2.14 2.80 -23.35
N THR A 21 -3.31 2.78 -23.98
CA THR A 21 -4.14 1.61 -24.22
C THR A 21 -3.43 0.59 -25.12
N GLU A 22 -2.86 1.04 -26.24
CA GLU A 22 -2.08 0.20 -27.14
C GLU A 22 -0.85 -0.38 -26.43
N PHE A 23 -0.14 0.45 -25.67
CA PHE A 23 0.99 0.03 -24.86
C PHE A 23 0.61 -1.06 -23.87
N ALA A 24 -0.48 -0.87 -23.11
CA ALA A 24 -0.96 -1.82 -22.12
C ALA A 24 -1.35 -3.17 -22.76
N ARG A 25 -1.95 -3.16 -23.94
CA ARG A 25 -2.25 -4.41 -24.70
C ARG A 25 -0.98 -5.13 -25.11
N LYS A 26 -0.01 -4.40 -25.65
CA LYS A 26 1.27 -4.95 -26.13
C LYS A 26 2.09 -5.56 -24.99
N HIS A 27 2.13 -4.89 -23.84
CA HIS A 27 2.95 -5.27 -22.69
C HIS A 27 2.15 -5.89 -21.54
N ARG A 28 0.97 -6.44 -21.85
CA ARG A 28 0.08 -7.04 -20.86
C ARG A 28 0.78 -8.09 -19.99
N LYS A 29 1.55 -8.98 -20.61
CA LYS A 29 2.24 -10.07 -19.89
C LYS A 29 3.31 -9.55 -18.94
N GLU A 30 4.05 -8.54 -19.34
CA GLU A 30 5.05 -7.89 -18.50
C GLU A 30 4.39 -7.18 -17.33
N ILE A 31 3.31 -6.43 -17.56
CA ILE A 31 2.53 -5.76 -16.50
C ILE A 31 1.98 -6.77 -15.49
N GLN A 32 1.51 -7.92 -15.94
CA GLN A 32 0.94 -8.94 -15.06
C GLN A 32 2.00 -9.72 -14.27
N ASN A 33 3.16 -10.00 -14.84
CA ASN A 33 4.16 -10.89 -14.27
C ASN A 33 5.32 -10.17 -13.57
N ASP A 34 5.63 -8.94 -13.96
CA ASP A 34 6.72 -8.15 -13.39
C ASP A 34 6.19 -7.02 -12.51
N PRO A 35 6.34 -7.12 -11.16
CA PRO A 35 5.91 -6.07 -10.24
C PRO A 35 6.60 -4.72 -10.49
N ALA A 36 7.88 -4.71 -10.89
CA ALA A 36 8.61 -3.48 -11.13
C ALA A 36 8.07 -2.76 -12.37
N PHE A 37 7.81 -3.51 -13.43
CA PHE A 37 7.21 -2.98 -14.65
C PHE A 37 5.78 -2.48 -14.40
N ARG A 38 4.99 -3.22 -13.62
CA ARG A 38 3.63 -2.85 -13.22
C ARG A 38 3.60 -1.53 -12.45
N ASN A 39 4.49 -1.36 -11.47
CA ASN A 39 4.56 -0.12 -10.71
C ASN A 39 4.91 1.08 -11.58
N LYS A 40 5.91 0.96 -12.46
CA LYS A 40 6.24 2.03 -13.41
C LYS A 40 5.08 2.38 -14.33
N PHE A 41 4.32 1.38 -14.77
CA PHE A 41 3.12 1.60 -15.57
C PHE A 41 2.06 2.38 -14.78
N LEU A 42 1.81 2.03 -13.52
CA LEU A 42 0.86 2.75 -12.65
C LEU A 42 1.32 4.19 -12.36
N GLU A 43 2.61 4.39 -12.09
CA GLU A 43 3.19 5.73 -11.90
C GLU A 43 3.02 6.61 -13.15
N MET A 44 3.12 6.03 -14.33
CA MET A 44 2.92 6.73 -15.59
C MET A 44 1.45 7.11 -15.84
N CYS A 45 0.51 6.29 -15.36
CA CYS A 45 -0.93 6.54 -15.50
C CYS A 45 -1.42 7.71 -14.62
N GLY A 46 -0.86 7.88 -13.41
CA GLY A 46 -1.30 8.89 -12.44
C GLY A 46 -1.32 10.32 -13.00
N PRO A 47 -0.19 10.86 -13.49
CA PRO A 47 -0.14 12.21 -14.08
C PRO A 47 -1.06 12.42 -15.29
N LEU A 48 -1.41 11.34 -15.99
CA LEU A 48 -2.32 11.39 -17.13
C LEU A 48 -3.80 11.36 -16.73
N GLY A 49 -4.10 11.27 -15.42
CA GLY A 49 -5.47 11.18 -14.91
C GLY A 49 -6.16 9.85 -15.26
N VAL A 50 -5.39 8.84 -15.67
CA VAL A 50 -5.90 7.51 -16.01
C VAL A 50 -5.73 6.61 -14.79
N ASP A 51 -6.84 6.06 -14.27
CA ASP A 51 -6.78 5.05 -13.21
C ASP A 51 -7.08 3.65 -13.78
N PRO A 52 -6.05 2.85 -14.11
CA PRO A 52 -6.23 1.51 -14.65
C PRO A 52 -6.80 0.53 -13.62
N LEU A 53 -6.97 0.95 -12.38
CA LEU A 53 -7.50 0.17 -11.28
C LEU A 53 -8.96 0.53 -10.94
N ALA A 54 -9.50 1.63 -11.46
CA ALA A 54 -10.80 2.17 -11.05
C ALA A 54 -12.01 1.46 -11.65
N SER A 55 -11.84 0.57 -12.63
CA SER A 55 -12.97 0.13 -13.45
C SER A 55 -13.16 -1.38 -13.47
N GLU A 56 -14.20 -1.86 -12.79
CA GLU A 56 -14.72 -3.21 -12.97
C GLU A 56 -15.37 -3.43 -14.36
N LYS A 57 -15.89 -2.37 -14.97
CA LYS A 57 -16.62 -2.42 -16.26
C LYS A 57 -15.92 -1.67 -17.38
N GLY A 58 -14.77 -1.05 -17.13
CA GLY A 58 -14.03 -0.29 -18.10
C GLY A 58 -13.04 -1.14 -18.92
N PHE A 59 -12.57 -0.53 -19.97
CA PHE A 59 -11.57 -1.09 -20.87
C PHE A 59 -10.35 -1.66 -20.12
N TRP A 60 -9.86 -0.99 -19.10
CA TRP A 60 -8.68 -1.37 -18.32
C TRP A 60 -8.87 -2.67 -17.54
N GLY A 61 -10.05 -2.89 -16.95
CA GLY A 61 -10.38 -4.13 -16.24
C GLY A 61 -10.36 -5.33 -17.19
N SER A 62 -10.96 -5.20 -18.36
CA SER A 62 -11.00 -6.28 -19.37
C SER A 62 -9.65 -6.58 -20.00
N VAL A 63 -8.80 -5.54 -20.19
CA VAL A 63 -7.49 -5.69 -20.85
C VAL A 63 -6.43 -6.20 -19.89
N LEU A 64 -6.34 -5.64 -18.68
CA LEU A 64 -5.26 -5.94 -17.75
C LEU A 64 -5.65 -6.89 -16.62
N GLY A 65 -6.94 -6.93 -16.21
CA GLY A 65 -7.40 -7.72 -15.07
C GLY A 65 -6.78 -7.28 -13.73
N MET A 66 -6.27 -6.05 -13.68
CA MET A 66 -5.54 -5.56 -12.50
C MET A 66 -6.48 -5.27 -11.33
N GLY A 67 -7.74 -4.93 -11.62
CA GLY A 67 -8.74 -4.65 -10.58
C GLY A 67 -8.92 -5.84 -9.64
N ASP A 68 -9.17 -7.01 -10.19
CA ASP A 68 -9.37 -8.25 -9.45
C ASP A 68 -8.12 -8.67 -8.68
N PHE A 69 -6.95 -8.55 -9.30
CA PHE A 69 -5.67 -8.82 -8.63
C PHE A 69 -5.47 -7.96 -7.39
N TYR A 70 -5.66 -6.64 -7.50
CA TYR A 70 -5.49 -5.74 -6.35
C TYR A 70 -6.60 -5.89 -5.31
N TYR A 71 -7.82 -6.25 -5.74
CA TYR A 71 -8.89 -6.56 -4.82
C TYR A 71 -8.56 -7.82 -4.00
N GLU A 72 -8.17 -8.91 -4.64
CA GLU A 72 -7.78 -10.15 -3.97
C GLU A 72 -6.58 -9.91 -3.04
N LEU A 73 -5.56 -9.17 -3.51
CA LEU A 73 -4.41 -8.81 -2.70
C LEU A 73 -4.80 -7.98 -1.47
N SER A 74 -5.74 -7.03 -1.62
CA SER A 74 -6.20 -6.18 -0.53
C SER A 74 -6.93 -6.99 0.55
N VAL A 75 -7.80 -7.94 0.16
CA VAL A 75 -8.50 -8.84 1.09
C VAL A 75 -7.51 -9.70 1.85
N LYS A 76 -6.54 -10.30 1.16
CA LYS A 76 -5.52 -11.14 1.80
C LYS A 76 -4.59 -10.36 2.72
N ALA A 77 -4.21 -9.15 2.35
CA ALA A 77 -3.44 -8.27 3.21
C ALA A 77 -4.24 -7.86 4.47
N ALA A 78 -5.53 -7.53 4.30
CA ALA A 78 -6.43 -7.23 5.41
C ALA A 78 -6.58 -8.41 6.37
N GLU A 79 -6.76 -9.64 5.85
CA GLU A 79 -6.81 -10.88 6.67
C GLU A 79 -5.55 -11.02 7.54
N VAL A 80 -4.35 -10.76 6.98
CA VAL A 80 -3.08 -10.81 7.74
C VAL A 80 -3.05 -9.74 8.82
N CYS A 81 -3.40 -8.49 8.49
CA CYS A 81 -3.44 -7.40 9.44
C CYS A 81 -4.40 -7.68 10.59
N MET A 82 -5.62 -8.14 10.29
CA MET A 82 -6.64 -8.46 11.30
C MET A 82 -6.22 -9.62 12.20
N ALA A 83 -5.66 -10.69 11.63
CA ALA A 83 -5.20 -11.86 12.38
C ALA A 83 -4.01 -11.54 13.30
N SER A 84 -3.25 -10.50 13.02
CA SER A 84 -2.08 -10.10 13.82
C SER A 84 -2.40 -9.01 14.86
N ARG A 85 -3.59 -8.41 14.84
CA ARG A 85 -3.98 -7.28 15.71
C ARG A 85 -3.70 -7.51 17.20
N THR A 86 -4.01 -8.69 17.70
CA THR A 86 -3.80 -9.03 19.12
C THR A 86 -2.34 -9.04 19.55
N ARG A 87 -1.41 -9.19 18.59
CA ARG A 87 0.03 -9.23 18.85
C ARG A 87 0.72 -7.90 18.60
N ASN A 88 0.24 -7.12 17.62
CA ASN A 88 0.91 -5.92 17.14
C ASN A 88 0.08 -4.63 17.30
N GLY A 89 -1.04 -4.69 18.04
CA GLY A 89 -1.89 -3.52 18.26
C GLY A 89 -2.53 -2.93 17.00
N GLY A 90 -2.52 -3.69 15.90
CA GLY A 90 -3.09 -3.24 14.62
C GLY A 90 -2.12 -2.50 13.70
N ILE A 91 -0.82 -2.55 13.99
CA ILE A 91 0.24 -1.94 13.20
C ILE A 91 1.21 -3.02 12.76
N ILE A 92 1.44 -3.14 11.46
CA ILE A 92 2.33 -4.16 10.88
C ILE A 92 3.11 -3.57 9.69
N SER A 93 4.36 -3.99 9.51
CA SER A 93 5.13 -3.54 8.35
C SER A 93 4.66 -4.22 7.05
N VAL A 94 4.72 -3.48 5.94
CA VAL A 94 4.40 -4.02 4.61
C VAL A 94 5.29 -5.22 4.27
N ALA A 95 6.57 -5.17 4.63
CA ALA A 95 7.52 -6.26 4.45
C ALA A 95 7.10 -7.54 5.19
N GLU A 96 6.60 -7.39 6.43
CA GLU A 96 6.11 -8.52 7.23
C GLU A 96 4.83 -9.12 6.63
N VAL A 97 3.87 -8.29 6.22
CA VAL A 97 2.65 -8.76 5.52
C VAL A 97 3.05 -9.55 4.27
N ARG A 98 3.97 -9.02 3.46
CA ARG A 98 4.48 -9.71 2.28
C ARG A 98 5.11 -11.07 2.63
N SER A 99 5.94 -11.11 3.67
CA SER A 99 6.58 -12.34 4.14
C SER A 99 5.54 -13.40 4.57
N ILE A 100 4.51 -13.00 5.30
CA ILE A 100 3.43 -13.90 5.75
C ILE A 100 2.64 -14.43 4.55
N LEU A 101 2.27 -13.57 3.59
CA LEU A 101 1.55 -13.98 2.38
C LEU A 101 2.37 -14.98 1.54
N LEU A 102 3.68 -14.75 1.40
CA LEU A 102 4.59 -15.66 0.69
C LEU A 102 4.69 -17.01 1.41
N LYS A 103 4.83 -17.03 2.74
CA LYS A 103 4.87 -18.25 3.55
C LYS A 103 3.58 -19.06 3.46
N ARG A 104 2.42 -18.39 3.36
CA ARG A 104 1.12 -19.04 3.15
C ARG A 104 0.95 -19.61 1.73
N GLY A 105 1.91 -19.38 0.84
CA GLY A 105 1.83 -19.80 -0.56
C GLY A 105 0.71 -19.12 -1.33
N THR A 106 0.29 -17.94 -0.89
CA THR A 106 -0.81 -17.17 -1.51
C THR A 106 -0.43 -16.79 -2.93
N LYS A 107 -1.17 -17.29 -3.90
CA LYS A 107 -0.99 -16.98 -5.33
C LYS A 107 -2.16 -16.14 -5.79
N PHE A 108 -1.86 -15.07 -6.49
CA PHE A 108 -2.86 -14.17 -7.06
C PHE A 108 -2.96 -14.40 -8.57
N SER A 109 -4.15 -14.25 -9.11
CA SER A 109 -4.41 -14.41 -10.55
C SER A 109 -5.00 -13.14 -11.13
N PHE A 110 -4.56 -12.77 -12.33
CA PHE A 110 -5.23 -11.74 -13.11
C PHE A 110 -6.43 -12.35 -13.81
N SER A 111 -7.63 -11.84 -13.53
CA SER A 111 -8.88 -12.25 -14.17
C SER A 111 -8.96 -11.69 -15.57
N SER A 112 -8.27 -12.24 -16.52
CA SER A 112 -8.48 -11.84 -17.91
C SER A 112 -8.33 -13.04 -18.85
N GLY A 113 -9.50 -13.61 -19.24
CA GLY A 113 -9.70 -14.31 -20.49
C GLY A 113 -8.73 -15.47 -20.83
N GLY A 114 -8.20 -16.15 -19.84
CA GLY A 114 -7.48 -17.41 -20.03
C GLY A 114 -8.49 -18.54 -20.18
N GLY A 115 -8.45 -19.25 -21.32
CA GLY A 115 -9.26 -20.43 -21.54
C GLY A 115 -8.96 -21.55 -20.53
N PRO A 116 -9.76 -22.63 -20.46
CA PRO A 116 -9.67 -23.71 -19.48
C PRO A 116 -8.41 -24.59 -19.68
N GLY A 117 -7.23 -24.03 -19.52
CA GLY A 117 -5.95 -24.70 -19.70
C GLY A 117 -4.76 -23.91 -19.17
N ASP A 118 -4.94 -22.66 -18.83
CA ASP A 118 -3.85 -21.82 -18.35
C ASP A 118 -3.63 -22.14 -16.85
N LYS A 119 -2.64 -22.99 -16.59
CA LYS A 119 -2.19 -23.30 -15.23
C LYS A 119 -1.84 -21.96 -14.58
N ARG A 120 -2.67 -21.53 -13.62
CA ARG A 120 -2.55 -20.31 -12.82
C ARG A 120 -1.10 -20.14 -12.34
N ARG A 121 -0.28 -19.51 -13.14
CA ARG A 121 1.03 -19.02 -12.71
C ARG A 121 0.72 -17.90 -11.72
N GLY A 122 0.95 -18.16 -10.43
CA GLY A 122 0.77 -17.17 -9.40
C GLY A 122 1.61 -15.94 -9.74
N SER A 123 0.96 -14.81 -9.90
CA SER A 123 1.63 -13.55 -10.20
C SER A 123 2.49 -13.14 -9.01
N SER A 124 3.71 -12.71 -9.30
CA SER A 124 4.59 -12.10 -8.31
C SER A 124 4.02 -10.74 -7.87
N TYR A 125 4.19 -10.37 -6.61
CA TYR A 125 3.78 -9.08 -6.05
C TYR A 125 4.89 -8.48 -5.17
N SER A 126 4.97 -7.17 -5.20
CA SER A 126 5.93 -6.36 -4.45
C SER A 126 5.28 -5.74 -3.22
N GLU A 127 6.10 -5.08 -2.39
CA GLU A 127 5.60 -4.25 -1.29
C GLU A 127 4.78 -3.06 -1.81
N ALA A 128 5.17 -2.47 -2.93
CA ALA A 128 4.42 -1.39 -3.56
C ALA A 128 3.03 -1.85 -4.03
N ASP A 129 2.89 -3.10 -4.51
CA ASP A 129 1.57 -3.65 -4.82
C ASP A 129 0.68 -3.77 -3.57
N ILE A 130 1.24 -4.17 -2.43
CA ILE A 130 0.51 -4.22 -1.16
C ILE A 130 0.08 -2.83 -0.71
N VAL A 131 0.96 -1.83 -0.81
CA VAL A 131 0.64 -0.42 -0.51
C VAL A 131 -0.52 0.07 -1.39
N THR A 132 -0.47 -0.21 -2.69
CA THR A 132 -1.53 0.13 -3.63
C THR A 132 -2.86 -0.57 -3.28
N ALA A 133 -2.80 -1.85 -2.91
CA ALA A 133 -3.96 -2.63 -2.50
C ALA A 133 -4.61 -2.07 -1.22
N ILE A 134 -3.81 -1.76 -0.20
CA ILE A 134 -4.28 -1.12 1.05
C ILE A 134 -4.85 0.28 0.79
N GLY A 135 -4.24 1.06 -0.11
CA GLY A 135 -4.76 2.36 -0.53
C GLY A 135 -6.17 2.28 -1.14
N LYS A 136 -6.52 1.17 -1.79
CA LYS A 136 -7.90 0.93 -2.25
C LYS A 136 -8.87 0.68 -1.10
N LEU A 137 -8.47 -0.10 -0.10
CA LEU A 137 -9.29 -0.32 1.11
C LEU A 137 -9.49 0.97 1.89
N SER A 138 -8.47 1.82 1.98
CA SER A 138 -8.57 3.14 2.62
C SER A 138 -9.68 3.99 2.02
N LYS A 139 -9.78 4.03 0.68
CA LYS A 139 -10.83 4.76 -0.04
C LYS A 139 -12.25 4.26 0.24
N LEU A 140 -12.39 3.01 0.68
CA LEU A 140 -13.69 2.42 1.07
C LEU A 140 -14.09 2.72 2.52
N GLY A 141 -13.33 3.56 3.23
CA GLY A 141 -13.62 3.89 4.63
C GLY A 141 -13.36 2.75 5.62
N SER A 142 -12.52 1.79 5.27
CA SER A 142 -12.26 0.58 6.06
C SER A 142 -11.39 0.81 7.31
N GLY A 143 -10.87 2.03 7.53
CA GLY A 143 -9.93 2.35 8.60
C GLY A 143 -8.49 1.88 8.35
N PHE A 144 -8.24 1.20 7.24
CA PHE A 144 -6.88 0.85 6.84
C PHE A 144 -6.16 2.07 6.25
N ARG A 145 -4.92 2.27 6.68
CA ARG A 145 -4.04 3.30 6.10
C ARG A 145 -2.60 2.84 6.10
N THR A 146 -1.79 3.44 5.24
CA THR A 146 -0.34 3.25 5.22
C THR A 146 0.33 4.48 5.79
N VAL A 147 1.35 4.27 6.60
CA VAL A 147 2.14 5.32 7.26
C VAL A 147 3.61 5.02 7.05
N LYS A 148 4.41 6.03 6.77
CA LYS A 148 5.87 5.89 6.72
C LYS A 148 6.45 6.15 8.09
N LEU A 149 7.23 5.20 8.59
CA LEU A 149 7.93 5.28 9.86
C LEU A 149 9.43 5.08 9.58
N GLY A 150 10.18 6.17 9.53
CA GLY A 150 11.55 6.16 9.02
C GLY A 150 11.62 5.61 7.58
N GLU A 151 12.42 4.58 7.37
CA GLU A 151 12.55 3.93 6.06
C GLU A 151 11.47 2.84 5.80
N ARG A 152 10.65 2.52 6.80
CA ARG A 152 9.66 1.44 6.71
C ARG A 152 8.27 1.98 6.43
N THR A 153 7.54 1.29 5.58
CA THR A 153 6.11 1.54 5.38
C THR A 153 5.32 0.57 6.26
N MET A 154 4.47 1.14 7.11
CA MET A 154 3.61 0.40 8.02
C MET A 154 2.16 0.46 7.55
N ILE A 155 1.41 -0.59 7.83
CA ILE A 155 -0.04 -0.65 7.64
C ILE A 155 -0.68 -0.53 9.01
N VAL A 156 -1.56 0.45 9.16
CA VAL A 156 -2.40 0.63 10.34
C VAL A 156 -3.79 0.12 9.99
N SER A 157 -4.29 -0.82 10.79
CA SER A 157 -5.59 -1.47 10.57
C SER A 157 -6.65 -1.09 11.59
N VAL A 158 -6.32 -0.22 12.56
CA VAL A 158 -7.24 0.28 13.58
C VAL A 158 -7.78 1.65 13.21
N PRO A 159 -9.06 1.95 13.54
CA PRO A 159 -9.68 3.23 13.19
C PRO A 159 -9.13 4.45 13.94
N THR A 160 -8.39 4.23 15.03
CA THR A 160 -7.85 5.31 15.88
C THR A 160 -6.91 6.19 15.06
N GLU A 161 -7.16 7.47 15.07
CA GLU A 161 -6.26 8.47 14.49
C GLU A 161 -4.99 8.52 15.34
N LEU A 162 -3.92 7.95 14.82
CA LEU A 162 -2.57 8.14 15.38
C LEU A 162 -2.08 9.50 14.90
N ASP A 163 -1.80 10.38 15.83
CA ASP A 163 -1.18 11.67 15.55
C ASP A 163 0.35 11.55 15.39
N GLU A 164 1.01 12.66 15.12
CA GLU A 164 2.47 12.71 14.94
C GLU A 164 3.21 12.22 16.20
N ASP A 165 2.67 12.50 17.38
CA ASP A 165 3.27 12.11 18.65
C ASP A 165 3.35 10.60 18.81
N HIS A 166 2.29 9.88 18.43
CA HIS A 166 2.27 8.41 18.45
C HIS A 166 3.25 7.81 17.45
N MET A 167 3.38 8.46 16.28
CA MET A 167 4.32 8.04 15.25
C MET A 167 5.77 8.16 15.73
N GLU A 168 6.10 9.27 16.39
CA GLU A 168 7.43 9.51 16.93
C GLU A 168 7.79 8.51 18.05
N ILE A 169 6.83 8.14 18.92
CA ILE A 169 7.04 7.10 19.93
C ILE A 169 7.32 5.75 19.30
N MET A 170 6.58 5.39 18.23
CA MET A 170 6.80 4.12 17.53
C MET A 170 8.17 4.08 16.81
N GLU A 171 8.65 5.22 16.32
CA GLU A 171 9.99 5.34 15.74
C GLU A 171 11.06 5.07 16.82
N ILE A 172 10.95 5.69 17.99
CA ILE A 172 11.84 5.44 19.15
C ILE A 172 11.81 3.96 19.54
N ALA A 173 10.64 3.32 19.58
CA ALA A 173 10.51 1.90 19.89
C ALA A 173 11.21 0.98 18.88
N GLN A 174 11.26 1.38 17.63
CA GLN A 174 11.97 0.63 16.58
C GLN A 174 13.49 0.85 16.65
N ASP A 175 13.93 2.08 16.91
CA ASP A 175 15.34 2.45 17.03
C ASP A 175 15.97 1.93 18.33
N ALA A 176 15.17 1.71 19.39
CA ALA A 176 15.59 1.12 20.65
C ALA A 176 16.15 -0.33 20.53
N ARG A 177 16.22 -0.88 19.33
CA ARG A 177 17.00 -2.10 19.03
C ARG A 177 18.52 -1.88 18.99
N GLY A 178 18.97 -0.63 19.09
CA GLY A 178 20.39 -0.26 19.17
C GLY A 178 20.89 -0.23 20.63
N GLU A 179 22.21 -0.33 20.80
CA GLU A 179 22.95 -0.52 22.06
C GLU A 179 22.74 0.53 23.17
N LEU A 180 21.89 1.54 23.01
CA LEU A 180 21.71 2.68 23.94
C LEU A 180 20.37 2.70 24.69
N SER A 181 19.49 1.74 24.50
CA SER A 181 18.20 1.69 25.19
C SER A 181 18.30 0.80 26.43
N SER A 182 17.87 1.35 27.58
CA SER A 182 17.72 0.59 28.84
C SER A 182 16.50 -0.34 28.83
N SER A 183 15.67 -0.27 27.77
CA SER A 183 14.42 -1.01 27.65
C SER A 183 14.56 -2.21 26.69
N PRO A 184 13.81 -3.31 26.91
CA PRO A 184 13.80 -4.45 26.00
C PRO A 184 13.38 -4.03 24.59
N ALA A 185 13.92 -4.71 23.55
CA ALA A 185 13.62 -4.41 22.17
C ALA A 185 12.09 -4.36 21.91
N GLY A 186 11.61 -3.25 21.36
CA GLY A 186 10.19 -3.03 21.06
C GLY A 186 9.37 -2.44 22.22
N THR A 187 10.02 -2.06 23.32
CA THR A 187 9.40 -1.31 24.41
C THR A 187 10.00 0.10 24.48
N VAL A 188 9.23 1.06 24.95
CA VAL A 188 9.65 2.46 25.13
C VAL A 188 9.27 2.88 26.55
N ALA A 189 10.25 3.36 27.30
CA ALA A 189 9.98 4.02 28.57
C ALA A 189 9.72 5.51 28.35
N MET A 190 8.94 6.12 29.24
CA MET A 190 8.68 7.57 29.20
C MET A 190 9.97 8.39 29.17
N GLU A 191 11.01 7.94 29.88
CA GLU A 191 12.29 8.60 29.94
C GLU A 191 13.03 8.58 28.58
N ASP A 192 12.86 7.51 27.80
CA ASP A 192 13.44 7.39 26.48
C ASP A 192 12.82 8.40 25.51
N VAL A 193 11.49 8.57 25.57
CA VAL A 193 10.75 9.59 24.80
C VAL A 193 11.22 11.00 25.16
N ARG A 194 11.30 11.30 26.46
CA ARG A 194 11.73 12.63 26.94
C ARG A 194 13.16 12.94 26.53
N ARG A 195 14.07 11.97 26.61
CA ARG A 195 15.48 12.12 26.23
C ARG A 195 15.66 12.31 24.73
N SER A 196 14.93 11.54 23.94
CA SER A 196 15.04 11.55 22.48
C SER A 196 14.42 12.79 21.83
N LYS A 197 13.23 13.19 22.31
CA LYS A 197 12.43 14.26 21.65
C LYS A 197 12.35 15.55 22.49
N GLY A 198 12.84 15.57 23.73
CA GLY A 198 12.77 16.73 24.60
C GLY A 198 11.34 17.12 25.01
N TRP A 199 10.41 16.17 25.02
CA TRP A 199 9.01 16.42 25.35
C TRP A 199 8.78 16.66 26.84
N THR A 200 7.70 17.41 27.14
CA THR A 200 7.20 17.51 28.52
C THR A 200 6.60 16.17 28.95
N GLU A 201 6.62 15.92 30.25
CA GLU A 201 6.10 14.67 30.82
C GLU A 201 4.62 14.45 30.45
N GLU A 202 3.80 15.50 30.49
CA GLU A 202 2.37 15.44 30.17
C GLU A 202 2.12 15.06 28.69
N ARG A 203 2.96 15.56 27.74
CA ARG A 203 2.87 15.22 26.32
C ARG A 203 3.25 13.76 26.09
N ALA A 204 4.36 13.33 26.70
CA ALA A 204 4.83 11.96 26.57
C ALA A 204 3.82 10.96 27.18
N GLN A 205 3.28 11.27 28.37
CA GLN A 205 2.28 10.44 29.02
C GLN A 205 1.01 10.30 28.16
N ARG A 206 0.47 11.41 27.66
CA ARG A 206 -0.75 11.39 26.82
C ARG A 206 -0.56 10.52 25.56
N ALA A 207 0.58 10.63 24.92
CA ALA A 207 0.87 9.87 23.72
C ALA A 207 1.10 8.37 24.03
N LEU A 208 1.70 8.03 25.17
CA LEU A 208 1.87 6.65 25.61
C LEU A 208 0.54 6.00 26.03
N ASP A 209 -0.33 6.73 26.74
CA ASP A 209 -1.62 6.23 27.22
C ASP A 209 -2.57 5.83 26.07
N LEU A 210 -2.42 6.45 24.92
CA LEU A 210 -3.24 6.16 23.72
C LEU A 210 -2.71 4.98 22.91
N LEU A 211 -1.44 4.59 23.13
CA LEU A 211 -0.80 3.43 22.49
C LEU A 211 -0.93 2.14 23.31
N LEU A 212 -1.30 2.26 24.60
CA LEU A 212 -1.55 1.15 25.52
C LEU A 212 -3.02 0.71 25.49
#